data_51af1cc0f6bba25d43e908e80a2d573b
#
_entry.id   51af1cc0f6bba25d43e908e80a2d573b
#
_cell.length_a   1.000
_cell.length_b   1.000
_cell.length_c   1.000
_cell.angle_alpha   90.00
_cell.angle_beta   90.00
_cell.angle_gamma   90.00
#
_symmetry.space_group_name_H-M   'P 1'
#
loop_
_entity.id
_entity.type
_entity.pdbx_description
1 polymer ?
#
loop_
_entity_poly.entity_id
_entity_poly.type
_entity_poly.pdbx_seq_one_letter_code
_entity_poly.pdbx_strand_id
1 'polypeptide(L)'
;MSSIQLQTSRRRKRRTAGVPEKTSLPWKQIHNSLPPIEPLSADEIESIHQASLHVLAELGMKVTDVEARKIYVDGGARVDDPEEMVYLDPEMVEEVIKTVPAEYTHNARNPNKSVTLGGNHITFSGVAGPAFVSDLDRGRRPGTYAEL
;
A
#
# COMPACT_ATOMS: atom_id res chain seq x y z
N MET A 1 75.02 -14.09 -21.94
CA MET A 1 74.12 -13.67 -20.86
C MET A 1 73.13 -12.68 -21.47
N SER A 2 71.93 -13.13 -21.79
CA SER A 2 70.92 -12.35 -22.49
C SER A 2 69.90 -11.86 -21.47
N SER A 3 69.79 -10.53 -21.35
CA SER A 3 68.87 -9.88 -20.38
C SER A 3 67.50 -9.74 -21.02
N ILE A 4 66.55 -10.46 -20.46
CA ILE A 4 65.13 -10.37 -20.82
C ILE A 4 64.54 -9.12 -20.17
N GLN A 5 64.16 -8.10 -20.97
CA GLN A 5 63.40 -6.96 -20.50
C GLN A 5 61.92 -7.30 -20.45
N LEU A 6 61.35 -7.28 -19.24
CA LEU A 6 59.92 -7.40 -18.98
C LEU A 6 59.20 -6.11 -19.44
N GLN A 7 58.42 -6.20 -20.51
CA GLN A 7 57.50 -5.14 -20.92
C GLN A 7 56.34 -5.06 -19.90
N THR A 8 56.30 -3.99 -19.14
CA THR A 8 55.16 -3.67 -18.26
C THR A 8 53.95 -3.24 -19.11
N SER A 9 52.95 -4.08 -19.15
CA SER A 9 51.66 -3.82 -19.77
C SER A 9 51.01 -2.58 -19.11
N ARG A 10 50.86 -1.51 -19.91
CA ARG A 10 50.06 -0.32 -19.51
C ARG A 10 48.62 -0.70 -19.33
N ARG A 11 48.20 -0.92 -18.07
CA ARG A 11 46.82 -1.12 -17.65
C ARG A 11 45.98 0.08 -18.11
N ARG A 12 45.21 -0.11 -19.18
CA ARG A 12 44.28 0.88 -19.74
C ARG A 12 43.26 1.22 -18.67
N LYS A 13 43.36 2.41 -18.07
CA LYS A 13 42.40 2.93 -17.07
C LYS A 13 41.04 3.03 -17.77
N ARG A 14 40.15 2.11 -17.45
CA ARG A 14 38.77 2.09 -17.94
C ARG A 14 38.14 3.40 -17.47
N ARG A 15 37.88 4.35 -18.37
CA ARG A 15 37.09 5.54 -18.08
C ARG A 15 35.72 5.01 -17.69
N THR A 16 35.38 5.00 -16.41
CA THR A 16 34.02 4.91 -15.96
C THR A 16 33.31 6.13 -16.55
N ALA A 17 32.55 5.91 -17.62
CA ALA A 17 31.59 6.90 -18.07
C ALA A 17 30.74 7.22 -16.85
N GLY A 18 30.76 8.46 -16.38
CA GLY A 18 29.96 8.91 -15.28
C GLY A 18 28.50 8.50 -15.59
N VAL A 19 27.85 7.81 -14.66
CA VAL A 19 26.43 7.57 -14.74
C VAL A 19 25.80 8.95 -14.89
N PRO A 20 25.03 9.22 -15.95
CA PRO A 20 24.40 10.53 -16.12
C PRO A 20 23.62 10.82 -14.84
N GLU A 21 23.85 11.99 -14.26
CA GLU A 21 23.11 12.46 -13.10
C GLU A 21 21.62 12.35 -13.46
N LYS A 22 20.90 11.49 -12.72
CA LYS A 22 19.46 11.32 -12.94
C LYS A 22 18.82 12.67 -12.63
N THR A 23 18.50 13.43 -13.66
CA THR A 23 17.70 14.63 -13.52
C THR A 23 16.34 14.18 -13.01
N SER A 24 16.12 14.34 -11.72
CA SER A 24 14.82 14.05 -11.13
C SER A 24 13.80 15.02 -11.72
N LEU A 25 12.78 14.49 -12.36
CA LEU A 25 11.66 15.31 -12.79
C LEU A 25 11.03 15.97 -11.56
N PRO A 26 10.52 17.21 -11.68
CA PRO A 26 9.81 17.84 -10.58
C PRO A 26 8.63 16.95 -10.16
N TRP A 27 8.45 16.81 -8.86
CA TRP A 27 7.34 16.05 -8.32
C TRP A 27 6.01 16.65 -8.79
N LYS A 28 5.11 15.81 -9.26
CA LYS A 28 3.79 16.19 -9.72
C LYS A 28 2.82 15.04 -9.46
N GLN A 29 1.68 15.34 -8.86
CA GLN A 29 0.59 14.40 -8.83
C GLN A 29 -0.04 14.27 -10.23
N ILE A 30 -0.31 13.05 -10.66
CA ILE A 30 -0.92 12.77 -11.95
C ILE A 30 -2.43 12.74 -11.78
N HIS A 31 -3.12 13.33 -12.74
CA HIS A 31 -4.57 13.26 -12.88
C HIS A 31 -4.91 12.36 -14.06
N ASN A 32 -5.77 11.37 -13.85
CA ASN A 32 -6.24 10.50 -14.92
C ASN A 32 -7.24 11.26 -15.79
N SER A 33 -6.93 11.42 -17.06
CA SER A 33 -7.82 12.07 -18.04
C SER A 33 -8.71 11.07 -18.79
N LEU A 34 -8.48 9.77 -18.57
CA LEU A 34 -9.27 8.71 -19.20
C LEU A 34 -10.38 8.25 -18.26
N PRO A 35 -11.54 7.81 -18.78
CA PRO A 35 -12.55 7.19 -17.93
C PRO A 35 -12.00 5.92 -17.28
N PRO A 36 -12.41 5.60 -16.05
CA PRO A 36 -12.06 4.33 -15.41
C PRO A 36 -12.51 3.14 -16.26
N ILE A 37 -11.75 2.06 -16.22
CA ILE A 37 -12.20 0.78 -16.78
C ILE A 37 -13.12 0.14 -15.73
N GLU A 38 -14.37 -0.10 -16.08
CA GLU A 38 -15.38 -0.71 -15.22
C GLU A 38 -15.57 -2.17 -15.62
N PRO A 39 -14.81 -3.11 -15.04
CA PRO A 39 -14.90 -4.54 -15.39
C PRO A 39 -16.18 -5.22 -14.86
N LEU A 40 -16.84 -4.61 -13.90
CA LEU A 40 -18.08 -5.10 -13.29
C LEU A 40 -19.23 -4.14 -13.56
N SER A 41 -20.40 -4.68 -13.75
CA SER A 41 -21.65 -3.90 -13.81
C SER A 41 -22.05 -3.39 -12.42
N ALA A 42 -22.93 -2.39 -12.37
CA ALA A 42 -23.47 -1.88 -11.12
C ALA A 42 -24.20 -2.98 -10.30
N ASP A 43 -24.92 -3.88 -10.96
CA ASP A 43 -25.64 -4.98 -10.31
C ASP A 43 -24.67 -6.01 -9.70
N GLU A 44 -23.54 -6.27 -10.36
CA GLU A 44 -22.51 -7.17 -9.81
C GLU A 44 -21.83 -6.53 -8.59
N ILE A 45 -21.55 -5.23 -8.63
CA ILE A 45 -20.99 -4.49 -7.48
C ILE A 45 -21.98 -4.52 -6.32
N GLU A 46 -23.26 -4.25 -6.58
CA GLU A 46 -24.31 -4.32 -5.55
C GLU A 46 -24.44 -5.72 -4.95
N SER A 47 -24.37 -6.76 -5.78
CA SER A 47 -24.39 -8.14 -5.29
C SER A 47 -23.23 -8.47 -4.35
N ILE A 48 -22.03 -7.98 -4.67
CA ILE A 48 -20.84 -8.12 -3.81
C ILE A 48 -21.02 -7.33 -2.50
N HIS A 49 -21.59 -6.13 -2.60
CA HIS A 49 -21.86 -5.30 -1.44
C HIS A 49 -22.84 -5.97 -0.48
N GLN A 50 -23.96 -6.46 -0.99
CA GLN A 50 -24.96 -7.17 -0.19
C GLN A 50 -24.40 -8.46 0.45
N ALA A 51 -23.56 -9.21 -0.27
CA ALA A 51 -22.86 -10.35 0.30
C ALA A 51 -21.91 -9.94 1.43
N SER A 52 -21.23 -8.80 1.31
CA SER A 52 -20.34 -8.27 2.33
C SER A 52 -21.11 -7.87 3.60
N LEU A 53 -22.25 -7.20 3.44
CA LEU A 53 -23.14 -6.85 4.54
C LEU A 53 -23.64 -8.11 5.28
N HIS A 54 -24.04 -9.14 4.52
CA HIS A 54 -24.46 -10.42 5.10
C HIS A 54 -23.34 -11.08 5.91
N VAL A 55 -22.10 -11.10 5.39
CA VAL A 55 -20.94 -11.61 6.13
C VAL A 55 -20.72 -10.85 7.44
N LEU A 56 -20.78 -9.53 7.40
CA LEU A 56 -20.59 -8.70 8.60
C LEU A 56 -21.68 -8.88 9.64
N ALA A 57 -22.93 -9.13 9.22
CA ALA A 57 -24.07 -9.30 10.09
C ALA A 57 -24.17 -10.71 10.70
N GLU A 58 -23.93 -11.75 9.89
CA GLU A 58 -24.19 -13.15 10.28
C GLU A 58 -22.94 -13.87 10.77
N LEU A 59 -21.82 -13.73 10.05
CA LEU A 59 -20.57 -14.37 10.43
C LEU A 59 -19.77 -13.50 11.39
N GLY A 60 -19.87 -12.17 11.23
CA GLY A 60 -19.13 -11.21 12.04
C GLY A 60 -17.63 -11.20 11.76
N MET A 61 -16.90 -10.50 12.61
CA MET A 61 -15.45 -10.46 12.57
C MET A 61 -14.85 -10.59 13.96
N LYS A 62 -13.69 -11.25 14.04
CA LYS A 62 -12.99 -11.43 15.30
C LYS A 62 -12.17 -10.17 15.62
N VAL A 63 -12.44 -9.55 16.78
CA VAL A 63 -11.77 -8.36 17.28
C VAL A 63 -11.18 -8.68 18.65
N THR A 64 -9.90 -8.94 18.70
CA THR A 64 -9.21 -9.39 19.92
C THR A 64 -8.96 -8.27 20.93
N ASP A 65 -8.90 -7.03 20.49
CA ASP A 65 -8.68 -5.87 21.35
C ASP A 65 -9.98 -5.44 22.08
N VAL A 66 -9.87 -5.36 23.40
CA VAL A 66 -11.01 -5.04 24.27
C VAL A 66 -11.51 -3.60 24.09
N GLU A 67 -10.59 -2.64 23.88
CA GLU A 67 -10.99 -1.24 23.69
C GLU A 67 -11.69 -1.05 22.34
N ALA A 68 -11.20 -1.74 21.30
CA ALA A 68 -11.87 -1.74 20.01
C ALA A 68 -13.30 -2.31 20.11
N ARG A 69 -13.51 -3.41 20.82
CA ARG A 69 -14.87 -3.97 21.02
C ARG A 69 -15.80 -2.99 21.72
N LYS A 70 -15.32 -2.25 22.72
CA LYS A 70 -16.12 -1.18 23.38
C LYS A 70 -16.55 -0.10 22.40
N ILE A 71 -15.66 0.34 21.51
CA ILE A 71 -15.99 1.33 20.48
C ILE A 71 -17.09 0.81 19.56
N TYR A 72 -17.05 -0.48 19.20
CA TYR A 72 -18.12 -1.10 18.41
C TYR A 72 -19.45 -1.14 19.16
N VAL A 73 -19.44 -1.49 20.45
CA VAL A 73 -20.66 -1.45 21.31
C VAL A 73 -21.23 -0.04 21.38
N ASP A 74 -20.38 0.96 21.63
CA ASP A 74 -20.78 2.37 21.71
C ASP A 74 -21.34 2.86 20.35
N GLY A 75 -20.87 2.30 19.25
CA GLY A 75 -21.39 2.53 17.90
C GLY A 75 -22.67 1.78 17.58
N GLY A 76 -23.16 0.89 18.46
CA GLY A 76 -24.40 0.14 18.27
C GLY A 76 -24.23 -1.27 17.69
N ALA A 77 -23.01 -1.76 17.53
CA ALA A 77 -22.75 -3.11 17.04
C ALA A 77 -23.08 -4.17 18.11
N ARG A 78 -23.48 -5.36 17.69
CA ARG A 78 -23.61 -6.52 18.56
C ARG A 78 -22.24 -7.17 18.80
N VAL A 79 -21.87 -7.35 20.05
CA VAL A 79 -20.58 -7.93 20.44
C VAL A 79 -20.79 -9.17 21.30
N ASP A 80 -20.07 -10.23 21.01
CA ASP A 80 -19.90 -11.42 21.81
C ASP A 80 -18.49 -11.42 22.41
N ASP A 81 -18.34 -10.91 23.62
CA ASP A 81 -17.05 -10.76 24.29
C ASP A 81 -16.34 -12.09 24.58
N PRO A 82 -17.01 -13.18 25.02
CA PRO A 82 -16.37 -14.48 25.21
C PRO A 82 -15.71 -15.03 23.94
N GLU A 83 -16.35 -14.86 22.79
CA GLU A 83 -15.85 -15.34 21.50
C GLU A 83 -15.02 -14.27 20.75
N GLU A 84 -14.93 -13.05 21.30
CA GLU A 84 -14.26 -11.88 20.70
C GLU A 84 -14.86 -11.50 19.33
N MET A 85 -16.15 -11.74 19.13
CA MET A 85 -16.83 -11.52 17.87
C MET A 85 -17.64 -10.23 17.87
N VAL A 86 -17.58 -9.52 16.74
CA VAL A 86 -18.35 -8.31 16.48
C VAL A 86 -19.19 -8.52 15.22
N TYR A 87 -20.47 -8.15 15.31
CA TYR A 87 -21.44 -8.26 14.23
C TYR A 87 -21.99 -6.87 13.95
N LEU A 88 -21.94 -6.48 12.67
CA LEU A 88 -22.38 -5.16 12.23
C LEU A 88 -23.72 -5.25 11.52
N ASP A 89 -24.67 -4.46 11.97
CA ASP A 89 -25.96 -4.34 11.30
C ASP A 89 -25.80 -3.67 9.93
N PRO A 90 -26.45 -4.17 8.85
CA PRO A 90 -26.36 -3.59 7.53
C PRO A 90 -26.73 -2.10 7.48
N GLU A 91 -27.79 -1.67 8.18
CA GLU A 91 -28.22 -0.27 8.19
C GLU A 91 -27.16 0.63 8.83
N MET A 92 -26.53 0.14 9.91
CA MET A 92 -25.41 0.83 10.57
C MET A 92 -24.21 1.00 9.62
N VAL A 93 -23.84 -0.05 8.88
CA VAL A 93 -22.74 0.01 7.92
C VAL A 93 -23.04 1.03 6.81
N GLU A 94 -24.25 1.00 6.25
CA GLU A 94 -24.71 1.93 5.23
C GLU A 94 -24.67 3.40 5.70
N GLU A 95 -25.09 3.67 6.93
CA GLU A 95 -25.03 5.03 7.47
C GLU A 95 -23.59 5.50 7.68
N VAL A 96 -22.70 4.64 8.18
CA VAL A 96 -21.29 4.97 8.37
C VAL A 96 -20.58 5.21 7.04
N ILE A 97 -20.84 4.40 6.01
CA ILE A 97 -20.24 4.56 4.68
C ILE A 97 -20.57 5.93 4.08
N LYS A 98 -21.77 6.48 4.30
CA LYS A 98 -22.15 7.83 3.82
C LYS A 98 -21.25 8.95 4.35
N THR A 99 -20.57 8.73 5.46
CA THR A 99 -19.65 9.71 6.05
C THR A 99 -18.26 9.71 5.41
N VAL A 100 -17.94 8.70 4.60
CA VAL A 100 -16.63 8.56 3.95
C VAL A 100 -16.52 9.58 2.81
N PRO A 101 -15.50 10.46 2.82
CA PRO A 101 -15.32 11.43 1.76
C PRO A 101 -14.88 10.74 0.45
N ALA A 102 -15.42 11.20 -0.68
CA ALA A 102 -15.01 10.70 -2.01
C ALA A 102 -13.55 11.04 -2.34
N GLU A 103 -13.04 12.14 -1.79
CA GLU A 103 -11.66 12.58 -1.94
C GLU A 103 -11.13 13.12 -0.62
N TYR A 104 -9.86 12.89 -0.32
CA TYR A 104 -9.18 13.54 0.81
C TYR A 104 -7.71 13.81 0.51
N THR A 105 -7.15 14.81 1.19
CA THR A 105 -5.73 15.13 1.08
C THR A 105 -4.93 14.37 2.13
N HIS A 106 -4.01 13.53 1.66
CA HIS A 106 -3.01 12.91 2.51
C HIS A 106 -1.83 13.87 2.67
N ASN A 107 -1.72 14.45 3.87
CA ASN A 107 -0.71 15.45 4.16
C ASN A 107 0.67 14.80 4.35
N ALA A 108 1.61 15.16 3.47
CA ALA A 108 2.99 14.72 3.59
C ALA A 108 3.76 15.58 4.60
N ARG A 109 4.86 15.03 5.15
CA ARG A 109 5.80 15.79 5.99
C ARG A 109 6.34 17.04 5.29
N ASN A 110 6.55 16.97 3.98
CA ASN A 110 6.79 18.13 3.13
C ASN A 110 5.45 18.51 2.47
N PRO A 111 4.81 19.64 2.82
CA PRO A 111 3.50 20.01 2.29
C PRO A 111 3.40 20.05 0.76
N ASN A 112 4.51 20.39 0.08
CA ASN A 112 4.58 20.41 -1.38
C ASN A 112 4.51 19.02 -2.03
N LYS A 113 4.52 17.95 -1.22
CA LYS A 113 4.40 16.55 -1.64
C LYS A 113 3.12 15.90 -1.12
N SER A 114 2.21 16.68 -0.57
CA SER A 114 0.88 16.18 -0.22
C SER A 114 0.13 15.72 -1.46
N VAL A 115 -0.67 14.67 -1.33
CA VAL A 115 -1.39 14.06 -2.44
C VAL A 115 -2.88 14.00 -2.14
N THR A 116 -3.69 14.14 -3.16
CA THR A 116 -5.12 13.86 -3.09
C THR A 116 -5.37 12.40 -3.44
N LEU A 117 -6.11 11.69 -2.59
CA LEU A 117 -6.56 10.33 -2.80
C LEU A 117 -8.05 10.33 -3.11
N GLY A 118 -8.45 9.58 -4.12
CA GLY A 118 -9.83 9.55 -4.61
C GLY A 118 -10.01 10.28 -5.95
N GLY A 119 -11.23 10.30 -6.45
CA GLY A 119 -11.57 10.88 -7.75
C GLY A 119 -10.70 10.35 -8.88
N ASN A 120 -10.26 11.24 -9.75
CA ASN A 120 -9.41 10.89 -10.89
C ASN A 120 -7.90 11.08 -10.61
N HIS A 121 -7.49 11.19 -9.33
CA HIS A 121 -6.09 11.36 -8.96
C HIS A 121 -5.36 10.00 -8.94
N ILE A 122 -4.16 9.97 -9.55
CA ILE A 122 -3.29 8.80 -9.51
C ILE A 122 -2.15 9.09 -8.54
N THR A 123 -1.99 8.20 -7.56
CA THR A 123 -0.92 8.26 -6.57
C THR A 123 -0.08 7.00 -6.65
N PHE A 124 1.22 7.16 -6.88
CA PHE A 124 2.18 6.07 -6.83
C PHE A 124 2.80 6.00 -5.44
N SER A 125 2.71 4.86 -4.80
CA SER A 125 3.37 4.60 -3.53
C SER A 125 4.19 3.30 -3.60
N GLY A 126 5.24 3.24 -2.79
CA GLY A 126 5.94 1.98 -2.58
C GLY A 126 5.12 1.04 -1.70
N VAL A 127 5.43 -0.24 -1.76
CA VAL A 127 4.90 -1.21 -0.80
C VAL A 127 5.49 -0.90 0.57
N ALA A 128 4.64 -0.75 1.56
CA ALA A 128 5.08 -0.47 2.93
C ALA A 128 5.77 -1.71 3.52
N GLY A 129 7.01 -1.53 3.91
CA GLY A 129 7.87 -2.38 4.73
C GLY A 129 7.61 -3.88 4.73
N PRO A 130 8.04 -4.67 3.72
CA PRO A 130 8.00 -6.11 3.86
C PRO A 130 8.83 -6.51 5.07
N ALA A 131 8.22 -7.24 6.01
CA ALA A 131 8.90 -7.70 7.22
C ALA A 131 10.03 -8.69 6.91
N PHE A 132 10.02 -9.28 5.71
CA PHE A 132 10.97 -10.31 5.29
C PHE A 132 11.43 -10.06 3.85
N VAL A 133 12.68 -10.44 3.59
CA VAL A 133 13.26 -10.53 2.25
C VAL A 133 13.64 -11.98 1.96
N SER A 134 13.73 -12.34 0.69
CA SER A 134 14.11 -13.67 0.25
C SER A 134 15.02 -13.57 -0.97
N ASP A 135 16.14 -14.30 -0.98
CA ASP A 135 17.03 -14.48 -2.12
C ASP A 135 17.47 -15.94 -2.25
N LEU A 136 18.12 -16.27 -3.36
CA LEU A 136 18.55 -17.64 -3.66
C LEU A 136 19.70 -18.11 -2.75
N ASP A 137 20.53 -17.21 -2.25
CA ASP A 137 21.73 -17.56 -1.49
C ASP A 137 21.44 -17.72 0.00
N ARG A 138 20.57 -16.86 0.57
CA ARG A 138 20.33 -16.76 2.01
C ARG A 138 18.92 -17.12 2.43
N GLY A 139 18.04 -17.42 1.46
CA GLY A 139 16.65 -17.76 1.72
C GLY A 139 15.84 -16.61 2.36
N ARG A 140 14.75 -16.95 3.05
CA ARG A 140 13.86 -16.00 3.72
C ARG A 140 14.44 -15.55 5.07
N ARG A 141 14.55 -14.26 5.29
CA ARG A 141 15.05 -13.65 6.52
C ARG A 141 14.38 -12.29 6.80
N PRO A 142 14.49 -11.73 8.02
CA PRO A 142 14.06 -10.37 8.29
C PRO A 142 14.73 -9.39 7.34
N GLY A 143 13.95 -8.45 6.80
CA GLY A 143 14.45 -7.40 5.92
C GLY A 143 15.26 -6.35 6.68
N THR A 144 16.23 -5.76 6.01
CA THR A 144 17.00 -4.62 6.52
C THR A 144 16.75 -3.38 5.66
N TYR A 145 17.05 -2.20 6.18
CA TYR A 145 16.91 -0.94 5.44
C TYR A 145 17.74 -0.91 4.14
N ALA A 146 18.86 -1.61 4.11
CA ALA A 146 19.72 -1.69 2.93
C ALA A 146 19.14 -2.57 1.79
N GLU A 147 18.12 -3.36 2.09
CA GLU A 147 17.46 -4.29 1.17
C GLU A 147 16.11 -3.73 0.64
N LEU A 148 15.75 -2.52 1.07
CA LEU A 148 14.66 -1.71 0.52
C LEU A 148 15.13 -0.90 -0.70
#